data_e19573daf25694264324acfe1b2cce98
#
_entry.id   e19573daf25694264324acfe1b2cce98
#
_cell.length_a   1.000
_cell.length_b   1.000
_cell.length_c   1.000
_cell.angle_alpha   90.00
_cell.angle_beta   90.00
_cell.angle_gamma   90.00
#
_symmetry.space_group_name_H-M   'P 1'
#
loop_
_entity.id
_entity.type
_entity.pdbx_description
1 polymer ?
#
loop_
_entity_poly.entity_id
_entity_poly.type
_entity_poly.pdbx_seq_one_letter_code
_entity_poly.pdbx_strand_id
1 'polypeptide(L)'
;MFIFKKLFKNIGPITFVIIFIFFSTLQAKNLEKFNKAEKIADYFSGILLLHDSQYEESNKFLQRLDGLELNHINYSSKFLYSLVNSGKFEEAFKFSKKLERRNIDNFESNLVLGVYYLKNGQDKQAQKYLLKIKNSNSVFILNKFLSDSLLIWSDVDNKDFFESQTKINALDKRFENLKSIETVFLHCFYKSKKVDNQFEKLISNKEVNFSRYNYFYSSYLVETGRVNKAKEVIKSSLELFPRNLLLNQQKIDLNSKREKIDFNCQN
;
A
#
# COMPACT_ATOMS: atom_id res chain seq x y z
N MET A 1 -70.38 4.17 -44.04
CA MET A 1 -69.06 4.84 -44.31
C MET A 1 -68.62 5.82 -43.22
N PHE A 2 -69.44 6.12 -42.21
CA PHE A 2 -69.08 7.09 -41.13
C PHE A 2 -68.42 6.49 -39.91
N ILE A 3 -68.56 5.19 -39.65
CA ILE A 3 -68.00 4.52 -38.46
C ILE A 3 -66.48 4.27 -38.58
N PHE A 4 -65.95 4.00 -39.76
CA PHE A 4 -64.51 3.76 -40.00
C PHE A 4 -63.67 5.05 -39.86
N LYS A 5 -64.15 6.21 -40.16
CA LYS A 5 -63.43 7.51 -40.03
C LYS A 5 -63.18 7.89 -38.54
N LYS A 6 -64.06 7.46 -37.63
CA LYS A 6 -63.97 7.77 -36.19
C LYS A 6 -62.97 6.86 -35.46
N LEU A 7 -62.80 5.64 -35.94
CA LEU A 7 -61.81 4.70 -35.40
C LEU A 7 -60.37 5.09 -35.76
N PHE A 8 -60.15 5.55 -37.00
CA PHE A 8 -58.75 5.95 -37.41
C PHE A 8 -58.29 7.26 -36.81
N LYS A 9 -59.17 8.12 -36.35
CA LYS A 9 -58.86 9.42 -35.74
C LYS A 9 -58.31 9.25 -34.33
N ASN A 10 -58.60 8.14 -33.63
CA ASN A 10 -58.11 7.85 -32.26
C ASN A 10 -56.93 6.87 -32.21
N ILE A 11 -56.62 6.15 -33.30
CA ILE A 11 -55.53 5.20 -33.36
C ILE A 11 -54.17 5.90 -33.69
N GLY A 12 -54.21 6.98 -34.49
CA GLY A 12 -53.04 7.74 -34.88
C GLY A 12 -52.18 8.26 -33.70
N PRO A 13 -52.77 8.94 -32.70
CA PRO A 13 -51.97 9.43 -31.57
C PRO A 13 -51.46 8.31 -30.67
N ILE A 14 -52.18 7.21 -30.52
CA ILE A 14 -51.76 6.07 -29.67
C ILE A 14 -50.59 5.31 -30.33
N THR A 15 -50.62 5.09 -31.63
CA THR A 15 -49.50 4.48 -32.36
C THR A 15 -48.27 5.36 -32.35
N PHE A 16 -48.42 6.69 -32.40
CA PHE A 16 -47.29 7.63 -32.33
C PHE A 16 -46.63 7.62 -30.95
N VAL A 17 -47.41 7.55 -29.88
CA VAL A 17 -46.90 7.43 -28.50
C VAL A 17 -46.18 6.11 -28.28
N ILE A 18 -46.70 5.00 -28.79
CA ILE A 18 -46.04 3.68 -28.68
C ILE A 18 -44.72 3.68 -29.45
N ILE A 19 -44.65 4.23 -30.66
CA ILE A 19 -43.41 4.36 -31.43
C ILE A 19 -42.38 5.24 -30.68
N PHE A 20 -42.83 6.36 -30.06
CA PHE A 20 -41.92 7.23 -29.31
C PHE A 20 -41.33 6.57 -28.05
N ILE A 21 -42.12 5.74 -27.36
CA ILE A 21 -41.66 4.96 -26.20
C ILE A 21 -40.62 3.90 -26.63
N PHE A 22 -40.83 3.23 -27.76
CA PHE A 22 -39.87 2.26 -28.29
C PHE A 22 -38.56 2.91 -28.75
N PHE A 23 -38.57 4.10 -29.33
CA PHE A 23 -37.37 4.82 -29.71
C PHE A 23 -36.57 5.32 -28.50
N SER A 24 -37.22 5.80 -27.45
CA SER A 24 -36.52 6.25 -26.24
C SER A 24 -35.86 5.10 -25.48
N THR A 25 -36.47 3.91 -25.45
CA THR A 25 -35.87 2.72 -24.82
C THR A 25 -34.67 2.17 -25.60
N LEU A 26 -34.67 2.27 -26.93
CA LEU A 26 -33.55 1.88 -27.78
C LEU A 26 -32.34 2.80 -27.61
N GLN A 27 -32.54 4.12 -27.49
CA GLN A 27 -31.45 5.06 -27.22
C GLN A 27 -30.84 4.88 -25.82
N ALA A 28 -31.66 4.69 -24.79
CA ALA A 28 -31.20 4.43 -23.44
C ALA A 28 -30.34 3.13 -23.35
N LYS A 29 -30.77 2.08 -24.07
CA LYS A 29 -30.03 0.80 -24.10
C LYS A 29 -28.69 0.90 -24.83
N ASN A 30 -28.60 1.73 -25.87
CA ASN A 30 -27.34 1.98 -26.56
C ASN A 30 -26.36 2.84 -25.76
N LEU A 31 -26.84 3.85 -25.03
CA LEU A 31 -26.00 4.66 -24.13
C LEU A 31 -25.40 3.82 -22.99
N GLU A 32 -26.21 2.96 -22.36
CA GLU A 32 -25.74 2.07 -21.29
C GLU A 32 -24.69 1.07 -21.80
N LYS A 33 -24.86 0.56 -23.01
CA LYS A 33 -23.90 -0.36 -23.65
C LYS A 33 -22.56 0.34 -23.96
N PHE A 34 -22.61 1.60 -24.39
CA PHE A 34 -21.41 2.39 -24.70
C PHE A 34 -20.64 2.75 -23.43
N ASN A 35 -21.33 3.18 -22.37
CA ASN A 35 -20.73 3.47 -21.07
C ASN A 35 -20.07 2.22 -20.43
N LYS A 36 -20.64 1.04 -20.63
CA LYS A 36 -20.03 -0.22 -20.16
C LYS A 36 -18.75 -0.55 -20.91
N ALA A 37 -18.70 -0.35 -22.22
CA ALA A 37 -17.52 -0.63 -23.05
C ALA A 37 -16.35 0.30 -22.68
N GLU A 38 -16.62 1.60 -22.48
CA GLU A 38 -15.62 2.56 -22.06
C GLU A 38 -15.04 2.21 -20.67
N LYS A 39 -15.89 1.91 -19.69
CA LYS A 39 -15.46 1.47 -18.36
C LYS A 39 -14.63 0.19 -18.39
N ILE A 40 -14.96 -0.75 -19.26
CA ILE A 40 -14.18 -1.96 -19.47
C ILE A 40 -12.81 -1.61 -20.05
N ALA A 41 -12.75 -0.73 -21.06
CA ALA A 41 -11.50 -0.29 -21.66
C ALA A 41 -10.62 0.44 -20.62
N ASP A 42 -11.19 1.37 -19.84
CA ASP A 42 -10.47 2.07 -18.77
C ASP A 42 -9.93 1.09 -17.72
N TYR A 43 -10.72 0.08 -17.31
CA TYR A 43 -10.24 -0.92 -16.37
C TYR A 43 -9.05 -1.70 -16.90
N PHE A 44 -9.13 -2.24 -18.11
CA PHE A 44 -8.04 -3.00 -18.70
C PHE A 44 -6.80 -2.13 -18.95
N SER A 45 -6.97 -0.89 -19.43
CA SER A 45 -5.86 0.04 -19.61
C SER A 45 -5.17 0.33 -18.28
N GLY A 46 -5.93 0.59 -17.21
CA GLY A 46 -5.41 0.78 -15.87
C GLY A 46 -4.63 -0.44 -15.36
N ILE A 47 -5.14 -1.66 -15.57
CA ILE A 47 -4.47 -2.90 -15.15
C ILE A 47 -3.18 -3.17 -15.94
N LEU A 48 -3.17 -2.95 -17.25
CA LEU A 48 -1.97 -3.10 -18.08
C LEU A 48 -0.87 -2.14 -17.63
N LEU A 49 -1.22 -0.87 -17.40
CA LEU A 49 -0.27 0.13 -16.91
C LEU A 49 0.26 -0.20 -15.50
N LEU A 50 -0.57 -0.80 -14.63
CA LEU A 50 -0.10 -1.33 -13.34
C LEU A 50 0.94 -2.43 -13.53
N HIS A 51 0.70 -3.34 -14.46
CA HIS A 51 1.63 -4.43 -14.75
C HIS A 51 2.97 -3.89 -15.24
N ASP A 52 2.94 -2.84 -16.04
CA ASP A 52 4.14 -2.18 -16.57
C ASP A 52 4.77 -1.18 -15.59
N SER A 53 4.31 -1.15 -14.33
CA SER A 53 4.78 -0.24 -13.27
C SER A 53 4.57 1.27 -13.59
N GLN A 54 3.66 1.59 -14.51
CA GLN A 54 3.28 2.95 -14.86
C GLN A 54 2.12 3.42 -13.94
N TYR A 55 2.42 3.57 -12.66
CA TYR A 55 1.41 3.75 -11.61
C TYR A 55 0.61 5.03 -11.77
N GLU A 56 1.26 6.13 -12.14
CA GLU A 56 0.59 7.42 -12.30
C GLU A 56 -0.39 7.43 -13.48
N GLU A 57 0.03 6.84 -14.61
CA GLU A 57 -0.85 6.70 -15.78
C GLU A 57 -2.01 5.73 -15.48
N SER A 58 -1.74 4.63 -14.79
CA SER A 58 -2.77 3.71 -14.31
C SER A 58 -3.84 4.43 -13.47
N ASN A 59 -3.43 5.33 -12.57
CA ASN A 59 -4.35 6.12 -11.76
C ASN A 59 -5.33 6.93 -12.61
N LYS A 60 -4.89 7.52 -13.73
CA LYS A 60 -5.76 8.33 -14.61
C LYS A 60 -6.91 7.52 -15.20
N PHE A 61 -6.70 6.23 -15.45
CA PHE A 61 -7.74 5.33 -15.93
C PHE A 61 -8.60 4.80 -14.79
N LEU A 62 -7.99 4.29 -13.72
CA LEU A 62 -8.73 3.67 -12.63
C LEU A 62 -9.62 4.66 -11.88
N GLN A 63 -9.22 5.91 -11.70
CA GLN A 63 -10.05 6.92 -11.01
C GLN A 63 -11.35 7.26 -11.75
N ARG A 64 -11.42 7.05 -13.09
CA ARG A 64 -12.65 7.26 -13.87
C ARG A 64 -13.73 6.21 -13.57
N LEU A 65 -13.35 5.15 -12.87
CA LEU A 65 -14.21 4.01 -12.55
C LEU A 65 -14.86 4.15 -11.16
N ASP A 66 -15.01 5.38 -10.66
CA ASP A 66 -15.67 5.61 -9.38
C ASP A 66 -17.05 4.96 -9.32
N GLY A 67 -17.32 4.24 -8.24
CA GLY A 67 -18.52 3.39 -8.08
C GLY A 67 -18.32 1.92 -8.47
N LEU A 68 -17.22 1.57 -9.19
CA LEU A 68 -16.94 0.17 -9.54
C LEU A 68 -16.61 -0.67 -8.31
N GLU A 69 -16.13 -0.05 -7.23
CA GLU A 69 -15.84 -0.71 -5.95
C GLU A 69 -17.03 -1.46 -5.35
N LEU A 70 -18.26 -1.08 -5.70
CA LEU A 70 -19.48 -1.74 -5.22
C LEU A 70 -19.75 -3.09 -5.89
N ASN A 71 -19.23 -3.29 -7.11
CA ASN A 71 -19.58 -4.43 -7.96
C ASN A 71 -18.37 -5.26 -8.39
N HIS A 72 -17.14 -4.78 -8.12
CA HIS A 72 -15.92 -5.44 -8.57
C HIS A 72 -14.88 -5.48 -7.46
N ILE A 73 -14.79 -6.61 -6.78
CA ILE A 73 -13.97 -6.80 -5.58
C ILE A 73 -12.48 -6.45 -5.77
N ASN A 74 -11.92 -6.76 -6.95
CA ASN A 74 -10.50 -6.53 -7.22
C ASN A 74 -10.16 -5.08 -7.62
N TYR A 75 -11.16 -4.27 -7.99
CA TYR A 75 -10.92 -2.88 -8.38
C TYR A 75 -10.31 -2.07 -7.23
N SER A 76 -10.87 -2.17 -6.04
CA SER A 76 -10.41 -1.42 -4.86
C SER A 76 -8.95 -1.71 -4.53
N SER A 77 -8.54 -3.00 -4.55
CA SER A 77 -7.15 -3.40 -4.31
C SER A 77 -6.20 -2.85 -5.37
N LYS A 78 -6.58 -2.93 -6.65
CA LYS A 78 -5.76 -2.42 -7.77
C LYS A 78 -5.62 -0.90 -7.75
N PHE A 79 -6.71 -0.20 -7.46
CA PHE A 79 -6.69 1.26 -7.37
C PHE A 79 -5.85 1.73 -6.17
N LEU A 80 -6.00 1.12 -4.98
CA LEU A 80 -5.15 1.40 -3.83
C LEU A 80 -3.66 1.12 -4.13
N TYR A 81 -3.37 0.00 -4.79
CA TYR A 81 -2.01 -0.33 -5.19
C TYR A 81 -1.41 0.74 -6.10
N SER A 82 -2.16 1.24 -7.08
CA SER A 82 -1.70 2.31 -7.97
C SER A 82 -1.47 3.62 -7.22
N LEU A 83 -2.36 4.01 -6.31
CA LEU A 83 -2.23 5.22 -5.50
C LEU A 83 -0.99 5.19 -4.60
N VAL A 84 -0.79 4.08 -3.88
CA VAL A 84 0.36 3.92 -2.98
C VAL A 84 1.68 3.95 -3.74
N ASN A 85 1.78 3.24 -4.87
CA ASN A 85 3.02 3.19 -5.65
C ASN A 85 3.31 4.48 -6.43
N SER A 86 2.31 5.34 -6.68
CA SER A 86 2.51 6.70 -7.23
C SER A 86 2.74 7.75 -6.13
N GLY A 87 2.85 7.36 -4.86
CA GLY A 87 3.07 8.27 -3.74
C GLY A 87 1.84 9.09 -3.30
N LYS A 88 0.65 8.77 -3.81
CA LYS A 88 -0.61 9.47 -3.52
C LYS A 88 -1.27 8.95 -2.24
N PHE A 89 -0.54 9.03 -1.12
CA PHE A 89 -0.98 8.44 0.15
C PHE A 89 -2.25 9.07 0.72
N GLU A 90 -2.44 10.38 0.56
CA GLU A 90 -3.67 11.06 1.01
C GLU A 90 -4.90 10.61 0.21
N GLU A 91 -4.76 10.38 -1.09
CA GLU A 91 -5.83 9.87 -1.93
C GLU A 91 -6.16 8.42 -1.56
N ALA A 92 -5.13 7.59 -1.32
CA ALA A 92 -5.30 6.23 -0.84
C ALA A 92 -6.03 6.18 0.51
N PHE A 93 -5.69 7.07 1.45
CA PHE A 93 -6.40 7.21 2.72
C PHE A 93 -7.87 7.60 2.52
N LYS A 94 -8.15 8.63 1.71
CA LYS A 94 -9.54 9.08 1.43
C LYS A 94 -10.37 7.98 0.79
N PHE A 95 -9.79 7.24 -0.16
CA PHE A 95 -10.47 6.13 -0.80
C PHE A 95 -10.71 4.97 0.18
N SER A 96 -9.74 4.62 1.01
CA SER A 96 -9.90 3.61 2.06
C SER A 96 -11.01 3.99 3.07
N LYS A 97 -11.10 5.27 3.44
CA LYS A 97 -12.21 5.79 4.28
C LYS A 97 -13.57 5.72 3.58
N LYS A 98 -13.59 5.89 2.25
CA LYS A 98 -14.81 5.69 1.45
C LYS A 98 -15.28 4.24 1.48
N LEU A 99 -14.35 3.27 1.34
CA LEU A 99 -14.66 1.84 1.42
C LEU A 99 -15.18 1.48 2.82
N GLU A 100 -14.55 1.97 3.89
CA GLU A 100 -15.01 1.75 5.27
C GLU A 100 -16.45 2.26 5.48
N ARG A 101 -16.77 3.48 5.04
CA ARG A 101 -18.13 4.05 5.16
C ARG A 101 -19.21 3.24 4.41
N ARG A 102 -18.81 2.51 3.38
CA ARG A 102 -19.71 1.65 2.60
C ARG A 102 -19.73 0.21 3.09
N ASN A 103 -18.99 -0.13 4.15
CA ASN A 103 -18.83 -1.49 4.67
C ASN A 103 -18.31 -2.51 3.63
N ILE A 104 -17.42 -2.06 2.74
CA ILE A 104 -16.75 -2.87 1.71
C ILE A 104 -15.22 -2.77 1.85
N ASP A 105 -14.74 -2.44 3.06
CA ASP A 105 -13.32 -2.41 3.36
C ASP A 105 -12.70 -3.81 3.22
N ASN A 106 -11.48 -3.84 2.71
CA ASN A 106 -10.71 -5.04 2.44
C ASN A 106 -9.36 -4.98 3.16
N PHE A 107 -8.52 -6.00 2.96
CA PHE A 107 -7.17 -6.05 3.55
C PHE A 107 -6.35 -4.79 3.22
N GLU A 108 -6.28 -4.43 1.95
CA GLU A 108 -5.45 -3.32 1.47
C GLU A 108 -5.92 -1.97 2.04
N SER A 109 -7.24 -1.74 2.08
CA SER A 109 -7.79 -0.50 2.65
C SER A 109 -7.55 -0.40 4.15
N ASN A 110 -7.69 -1.50 4.90
CA ASN A 110 -7.40 -1.53 6.33
C ASN A 110 -5.89 -1.37 6.59
N LEU A 111 -5.02 -1.93 5.74
CA LEU A 111 -3.57 -1.75 5.83
C LEU A 111 -3.18 -0.28 5.58
N VAL A 112 -3.72 0.34 4.54
CA VAL A 112 -3.50 1.77 4.26
C VAL A 112 -3.92 2.64 5.44
N LEU A 113 -5.11 2.39 6.01
CA LEU A 113 -5.60 3.13 7.19
C LEU A 113 -4.70 2.90 8.40
N GLY A 114 -4.33 1.66 8.68
CA GLY A 114 -3.45 1.30 9.79
C GLY A 114 -2.10 2.01 9.71
N VAL A 115 -1.43 1.91 8.55
CA VAL A 115 -0.11 2.53 8.33
C VAL A 115 -0.19 4.06 8.32
N TYR A 116 -1.24 4.64 7.73
CA TYR A 116 -1.45 6.09 7.74
C TYR A 116 -1.57 6.63 9.17
N TYR A 117 -2.36 5.98 10.02
CA TYR A 117 -2.51 6.39 11.40
C TYR A 117 -1.25 6.18 12.23
N LEU A 118 -0.48 5.09 12.01
CA LEU A 118 0.84 4.90 12.63
C LEU A 118 1.79 6.04 12.28
N LYS A 119 1.92 6.36 10.99
CA LYS A 119 2.78 7.45 10.53
C LYS A 119 2.45 8.80 11.18
N ASN A 120 1.20 9.01 11.55
CA ASN A 120 0.73 10.24 12.19
C ASN A 120 0.66 10.15 13.72
N GLY A 121 1.27 9.14 14.36
CA GLY A 121 1.30 8.96 15.81
C GLY A 121 -0.08 8.70 16.43
N GLN A 122 -1.03 8.18 15.65
CA GLN A 122 -2.38 7.88 16.11
C GLN A 122 -2.58 6.38 16.37
N ASP A 123 -1.79 5.83 17.29
CA ASP A 123 -1.66 4.39 17.52
C ASP A 123 -2.98 3.69 17.81
N LYS A 124 -3.85 4.27 18.62
CA LYS A 124 -5.19 3.69 18.92
C LYS A 124 -6.05 3.53 17.66
N GLN A 125 -5.96 4.50 16.72
CA GLN A 125 -6.68 4.41 15.47
C GLN A 125 -6.02 3.37 14.55
N ALA A 126 -4.69 3.33 14.48
CA ALA A 126 -3.96 2.32 13.74
C ALA A 126 -4.34 0.91 14.20
N GLN A 127 -4.31 0.65 15.52
CA GLN A 127 -4.66 -0.64 16.10
C GLN A 127 -6.07 -1.11 15.71
N LYS A 128 -7.04 -0.20 15.65
CA LYS A 128 -8.41 -0.52 15.20
C LYS A 128 -8.41 -1.23 13.84
N TYR A 129 -7.65 -0.71 12.86
CA TYR A 129 -7.62 -1.26 11.51
C TYR A 129 -6.73 -2.50 11.41
N LEU A 130 -5.61 -2.51 12.11
CA LEU A 130 -4.72 -3.66 12.17
C LEU A 130 -5.40 -4.88 12.82
N LEU A 131 -6.21 -4.67 13.85
CA LEU A 131 -7.03 -5.72 14.47
C LEU A 131 -8.12 -6.24 13.51
N LYS A 132 -8.71 -5.39 12.66
CA LYS A 132 -9.62 -5.87 11.61
C LYS A 132 -8.91 -6.85 10.66
N ILE A 133 -7.67 -6.56 10.26
CA ILE A 133 -6.86 -7.45 9.42
C ILE A 133 -6.58 -8.76 10.16
N LYS A 134 -6.09 -8.68 11.39
CA LYS A 134 -5.75 -9.85 12.22
C LYS A 134 -6.94 -10.79 12.41
N ASN A 135 -8.13 -10.24 12.65
CA ASN A 135 -9.37 -10.97 12.93
C ASN A 135 -10.13 -11.38 11.66
N SER A 136 -9.64 -10.96 10.48
CA SER A 136 -10.26 -11.38 9.23
C SER A 136 -10.00 -12.88 8.98
N ASN A 137 -10.94 -13.57 8.35
CA ASN A 137 -10.79 -14.96 7.91
C ASN A 137 -9.82 -15.09 6.72
N SER A 138 -8.83 -14.21 6.62
CA SER A 138 -7.85 -14.23 5.53
C SER A 138 -7.01 -15.50 5.60
N VAL A 139 -7.04 -16.27 4.52
CA VAL A 139 -6.21 -17.48 4.33
C VAL A 139 -4.73 -17.12 4.19
N PHE A 140 -4.39 -15.85 3.93
CA PHE A 140 -3.02 -15.41 3.66
C PHE A 140 -2.24 -15.17 4.95
N ILE A 141 -1.32 -16.07 5.23
CA ILE A 141 -0.44 -16.05 6.39
C ILE A 141 0.39 -14.75 6.48
N LEU A 142 0.81 -14.22 5.33
CA LEU A 142 1.55 -12.97 5.26
C LEU A 142 0.73 -11.78 5.80
N ASN A 143 -0.58 -11.74 5.53
CA ASN A 143 -1.45 -10.69 6.04
C ASN A 143 -1.50 -10.68 7.57
N LYS A 144 -1.55 -11.88 8.16
CA LYS A 144 -1.51 -12.05 9.62
C LYS A 144 -0.16 -11.60 10.17
N PHE A 145 0.94 -12.03 9.57
CA PHE A 145 2.28 -11.60 9.98
C PHE A 145 2.43 -10.08 9.95
N LEU A 146 2.03 -9.43 8.85
CA LEU A 146 2.09 -7.97 8.72
C LEU A 146 1.25 -7.26 9.77
N SER A 147 0.03 -7.73 10.03
CA SER A 147 -0.81 -7.10 11.05
C SER A 147 -0.25 -7.30 12.46
N ASP A 148 0.26 -8.48 12.78
CA ASP A 148 0.88 -8.76 14.09
C ASP A 148 2.16 -7.93 14.29
N SER A 149 3.02 -7.81 13.28
CA SER A 149 4.22 -6.96 13.31
C SER A 149 3.85 -5.49 13.52
N LEU A 150 2.94 -4.94 12.71
CA LEU A 150 2.51 -3.55 12.86
C LEU A 150 1.81 -3.27 14.20
N LEU A 151 1.09 -4.25 14.77
CA LEU A 151 0.52 -4.12 16.11
C LEU A 151 1.59 -4.07 17.20
N ILE A 152 2.71 -4.79 17.06
CA ILE A 152 3.84 -4.69 17.98
C ILE A 152 4.41 -3.28 17.94
N TRP A 153 4.67 -2.75 16.74
CA TRP A 153 5.21 -1.41 16.56
C TRP A 153 4.27 -0.29 16.99
N SER A 154 2.96 -0.46 16.85
CA SER A 154 1.96 0.52 17.32
C SER A 154 1.87 0.65 18.85
N ASP A 155 2.54 -0.22 19.58
CA ASP A 155 2.52 -0.25 21.05
C ASP A 155 3.93 -0.21 21.67
N VAL A 156 4.97 -0.05 20.82
CA VAL A 156 6.38 -0.15 21.25
C VAL A 156 6.76 0.90 22.29
N ASP A 157 6.21 2.11 22.18
CA ASP A 157 6.46 3.21 23.15
C ASP A 157 5.88 2.93 24.54
N ASN A 158 4.84 2.09 24.61
CA ASN A 158 4.15 1.74 25.87
C ASN A 158 4.69 0.47 26.53
N LYS A 159 5.70 -0.18 25.92
CA LYS A 159 6.24 -1.47 26.36
C LYS A 159 7.74 -1.35 26.67
N ASP A 160 8.26 -2.32 27.41
CA ASP A 160 9.70 -2.49 27.53
C ASP A 160 10.29 -3.35 26.40
N PHE A 161 11.61 -3.34 26.33
CA PHE A 161 12.35 -4.13 25.33
C PHE A 161 11.99 -5.63 25.40
N PHE A 162 11.91 -6.18 26.61
CA PHE A 162 11.72 -7.62 26.79
C PHE A 162 10.33 -8.06 26.35
N GLU A 163 9.31 -7.29 26.68
CA GLU A 163 7.93 -7.57 26.24
C GLU A 163 7.82 -7.49 24.70
N SER A 164 8.37 -6.44 24.09
CA SER A 164 8.35 -6.26 22.63
C SER A 164 9.14 -7.36 21.91
N GLN A 165 10.32 -7.73 22.43
CA GLN A 165 11.13 -8.85 21.90
C GLN A 165 10.38 -10.18 22.00
N THR A 166 9.68 -10.42 23.11
CA THR A 166 8.88 -11.63 23.29
C THR A 166 7.77 -11.73 22.27
N LYS A 167 7.09 -10.62 21.96
CA LYS A 167 6.07 -10.57 20.91
C LYS A 167 6.64 -10.83 19.52
N ILE A 168 7.81 -10.23 19.18
CA ILE A 168 8.50 -10.51 17.91
C ILE A 168 8.88 -12.01 17.80
N ASN A 169 9.42 -12.59 18.88
CA ASN A 169 9.79 -14.00 18.90
C ASN A 169 8.56 -14.92 18.69
N ALA A 170 7.38 -14.51 19.16
CA ALA A 170 6.12 -15.24 19.00
C ALA A 170 5.53 -15.15 17.59
N LEU A 171 6.01 -14.26 16.72
CA LEU A 171 5.59 -14.20 15.32
C LEU A 171 5.86 -15.53 14.61
N ASP A 172 5.11 -15.80 13.55
CA ASP A 172 5.19 -17.06 12.82
C ASP A 172 6.62 -17.38 12.35
N LYS A 173 7.11 -18.58 12.72
CA LYS A 173 8.48 -19.04 12.42
C LYS A 173 8.81 -19.13 10.93
N ARG A 174 7.80 -19.21 10.05
CA ARG A 174 8.00 -19.19 8.60
C ARG A 174 8.59 -17.86 8.09
N PHE A 175 8.52 -16.81 8.89
CA PHE A 175 9.05 -15.48 8.59
C PHE A 175 10.30 -15.14 9.41
N GLU A 176 11.14 -16.13 9.75
CA GLU A 176 12.33 -15.95 10.61
C GLU A 176 13.27 -14.86 10.09
N ASN A 177 13.41 -14.75 8.76
CA ASN A 177 14.20 -13.70 8.14
C ASN A 177 13.62 -12.30 8.40
N LEU A 178 12.29 -12.15 8.36
CA LEU A 178 11.62 -10.88 8.68
C LEU A 178 11.68 -10.58 10.18
N LYS A 179 11.55 -11.60 11.04
CA LYS A 179 11.72 -11.44 12.49
C LYS A 179 13.12 -10.97 12.87
N SER A 180 14.15 -11.44 12.16
CA SER A 180 15.51 -10.97 12.40
C SER A 180 15.67 -9.47 12.07
N ILE A 181 14.99 -8.98 11.04
CA ILE A 181 14.94 -7.55 10.70
C ILE A 181 14.21 -6.76 11.79
N GLU A 182 13.03 -7.20 12.21
CA GLU A 182 12.27 -6.59 13.31
C GLU A 182 13.11 -6.51 14.59
N THR A 183 13.85 -7.58 14.92
CA THR A 183 14.73 -7.64 16.08
C THR A 183 15.85 -6.60 16.02
N VAL A 184 16.47 -6.39 14.86
CA VAL A 184 17.51 -5.35 14.69
C VAL A 184 16.94 -3.97 14.95
N PHE A 185 15.79 -3.65 14.36
CA PHE A 185 15.16 -2.34 14.57
C PHE A 185 14.67 -2.16 15.99
N LEU A 186 14.20 -3.21 16.66
CA LEU A 186 13.84 -3.15 18.08
C LEU A 186 15.05 -2.82 18.95
N HIS A 187 16.20 -3.48 18.73
CA HIS A 187 17.43 -3.13 19.43
C HIS A 187 17.86 -1.69 19.17
N CYS A 188 17.69 -1.19 17.94
CA CYS A 188 17.97 0.19 17.57
C CYS A 188 17.06 1.17 18.30
N PHE A 189 15.75 0.93 18.28
CA PHE A 189 14.73 1.74 18.95
C PHE A 189 15.03 1.95 20.44
N TYR A 190 15.33 0.87 21.16
CA TYR A 190 15.68 0.92 22.60
C TYR A 190 17.14 1.25 22.89
N LYS A 191 17.94 1.63 21.89
CA LYS A 191 19.37 1.99 22.03
C LYS A 191 20.18 0.92 22.76
N SER A 192 19.87 -0.34 22.52
CA SER A 192 20.53 -1.49 23.17
C SER A 192 22.02 -1.56 22.83
N LYS A 193 22.85 -2.00 23.77
CA LYS A 193 24.29 -2.26 23.54
C LYS A 193 24.56 -3.32 22.46
N LYS A 194 23.56 -4.08 22.04
CA LYS A 194 23.67 -5.15 21.03
C LYS A 194 23.36 -4.69 19.59
N VAL A 195 23.02 -3.41 19.37
CA VAL A 195 22.61 -2.90 18.03
C VAL A 195 23.62 -3.25 16.95
N ASP A 196 24.92 -2.98 17.20
CA ASP A 196 25.96 -3.29 16.22
C ASP A 196 26.01 -4.77 15.85
N ASN A 197 26.03 -5.61 16.86
CA ASN A 197 26.08 -7.08 16.65
C ASN A 197 24.86 -7.57 15.86
N GLN A 198 23.68 -6.99 16.12
CA GLN A 198 22.46 -7.35 15.39
C GLN A 198 22.50 -6.88 13.93
N PHE A 199 22.97 -5.67 13.66
CA PHE A 199 23.15 -5.20 12.28
C PHE A 199 24.21 -6.03 11.54
N GLU A 200 25.36 -6.29 12.15
CA GLU A 200 26.42 -7.12 11.55
C GLU A 200 25.91 -8.51 11.22
N LYS A 201 25.17 -9.14 12.14
CA LYS A 201 24.53 -10.43 11.91
C LYS A 201 23.54 -10.38 10.75
N LEU A 202 22.75 -9.32 10.65
CA LEU A 202 21.76 -9.14 9.58
C LEU A 202 22.44 -9.02 8.21
N ILE A 203 23.44 -8.14 8.08
CA ILE A 203 24.12 -7.90 6.79
C ILE A 203 25.11 -9.03 6.40
N SER A 204 25.54 -9.86 7.34
CA SER A 204 26.34 -11.06 7.05
C SER A 204 25.50 -12.25 6.55
N ASN A 205 24.21 -12.25 6.81
CA ASN A 205 23.30 -13.30 6.34
C ASN A 205 22.89 -13.04 4.88
N LYS A 206 23.37 -13.88 3.95
CA LYS A 206 23.14 -13.74 2.51
C LYS A 206 21.66 -13.72 2.11
N GLU A 207 20.78 -14.36 2.89
CA GLU A 207 19.34 -14.44 2.59
C GLU A 207 18.59 -13.13 2.90
N VAL A 208 19.11 -12.32 3.82
CA VAL A 208 18.48 -11.08 4.28
C VAL A 208 19.36 -9.84 4.09
N ASN A 209 20.56 -10.01 3.51
CA ASN A 209 21.44 -8.88 3.22
C ASN A 209 20.93 -8.11 1.99
N PHE A 210 20.05 -7.13 2.23
CA PHE A 210 19.61 -6.18 1.22
C PHE A 210 20.34 -4.85 1.38
N SER A 211 20.56 -4.16 0.26
CA SER A 211 21.22 -2.84 0.23
C SER A 211 20.62 -1.84 1.21
N ARG A 212 19.31 -1.89 1.43
CA ARG A 212 18.59 -1.06 2.39
C ARG A 212 19.12 -1.20 3.83
N TYR A 213 19.41 -2.41 4.29
CA TYR A 213 19.88 -2.62 5.67
C TYR A 213 21.32 -2.19 5.85
N ASN A 214 22.15 -2.31 4.84
CA ASN A 214 23.49 -1.74 4.82
C ASN A 214 23.44 -0.21 4.89
N TYR A 215 22.50 0.42 4.17
CA TYR A 215 22.25 1.86 4.26
C TYR A 215 21.85 2.26 5.70
N PHE A 216 20.91 1.56 6.31
CA PHE A 216 20.46 1.86 7.68
C PHE A 216 21.58 1.66 8.70
N TYR A 217 22.36 0.59 8.60
CA TYR A 217 23.48 0.37 9.51
C TYR A 217 24.56 1.45 9.37
N SER A 218 24.91 1.82 8.15
CA SER A 218 25.84 2.92 7.92
C SER A 218 25.30 4.24 8.49
N SER A 219 24.03 4.54 8.32
CA SER A 219 23.39 5.73 8.88
C SER A 219 23.43 5.74 10.41
N TYR A 220 23.14 4.63 11.06
CA TYR A 220 23.26 4.45 12.50
C TYR A 220 24.70 4.66 12.99
N LEU A 221 25.69 4.16 12.25
CA LEU A 221 27.10 4.34 12.59
C LEU A 221 27.52 5.82 12.51
N VAL A 222 27.03 6.56 11.52
CA VAL A 222 27.27 8.01 11.38
C VAL A 222 26.65 8.75 12.55
N GLU A 223 25.39 8.50 12.89
CA GLU A 223 24.69 9.11 14.01
C GLU A 223 25.41 8.89 15.35
N THR A 224 26.04 7.74 15.51
CA THR A 224 26.82 7.39 16.70
C THR A 224 28.30 7.79 16.63
N GLY A 225 28.69 8.64 15.65
CA GLY A 225 30.03 9.19 15.49
C GLY A 225 31.08 8.21 14.90
N ARG A 226 30.67 7.04 14.43
CA ARG A 226 31.57 5.98 13.93
C ARG A 226 31.70 6.01 12.40
N VAL A 227 32.02 7.19 11.86
CA VAL A 227 32.06 7.47 10.43
C VAL A 227 32.99 6.55 9.64
N ASN A 228 34.17 6.17 10.20
CA ASN A 228 35.10 5.28 9.52
C ASN A 228 34.49 3.89 9.31
N LYS A 229 33.84 3.33 10.32
CA LYS A 229 33.13 2.05 10.21
C LYS A 229 31.97 2.12 9.23
N ALA A 230 31.24 3.26 9.20
CA ALA A 230 30.19 3.50 8.20
C ALA A 230 30.73 3.44 6.77
N LYS A 231 31.90 4.05 6.51
CA LYS A 231 32.57 3.99 5.19
C LYS A 231 32.95 2.57 4.80
N GLU A 232 33.43 1.75 5.74
CA GLU A 232 33.75 0.34 5.50
C GLU A 232 32.49 -0.47 5.13
N VAL A 233 31.40 -0.28 5.87
CA VAL A 233 30.11 -0.93 5.57
C VAL A 233 29.64 -0.56 4.16
N ILE A 234 29.66 0.73 3.78
CA ILE A 234 29.26 1.15 2.45
C ILE A 234 30.18 0.61 1.36
N LYS A 235 31.48 0.59 1.60
CA LYS A 235 32.45 0.01 0.65
C LYS A 235 32.13 -1.46 0.37
N SER A 236 32.03 -2.30 1.41
CA SER A 236 31.68 -3.71 1.26
C SER A 236 30.31 -3.93 0.65
N SER A 237 29.34 -3.07 0.97
CA SER A 237 28.00 -3.14 0.39
C SER A 237 27.99 -2.84 -1.10
N LEU A 238 28.82 -1.91 -1.58
CA LEU A 238 28.94 -1.59 -3.00
C LEU A 238 29.66 -2.68 -3.80
N GLU A 239 30.44 -3.54 -3.17
CA GLU A 239 30.99 -4.74 -3.81
C GLU A 239 29.87 -5.74 -4.15
N LEU A 240 28.82 -5.82 -3.31
CA LEU A 240 27.66 -6.67 -3.53
C LEU A 240 26.58 -5.99 -4.40
N PHE A 241 26.41 -4.67 -4.25
CA PHE A 241 25.35 -3.88 -4.89
C PHE A 241 25.93 -2.68 -5.67
N PRO A 242 26.78 -2.86 -6.68
CA PRO A 242 27.58 -1.79 -7.29
C PRO A 242 26.74 -0.70 -7.99
N ARG A 243 25.53 -1.06 -8.45
CA ARG A 243 24.62 -0.15 -9.16
C ARG A 243 23.56 0.48 -8.24
N ASN A 244 23.62 0.26 -6.93
CA ASN A 244 22.62 0.81 -6.03
C ASN A 244 22.85 2.33 -5.85
N LEU A 245 21.89 3.14 -6.30
CA LEU A 245 22.00 4.60 -6.29
C LEU A 245 22.04 5.16 -4.87
N LEU A 246 21.28 4.59 -3.94
CA LEU A 246 21.22 5.03 -2.55
C LEU A 246 22.58 4.85 -1.84
N LEU A 247 23.23 3.69 -1.99
CA LEU A 247 24.55 3.42 -1.42
C LEU A 247 25.64 4.28 -2.08
N ASN A 248 25.58 4.51 -3.39
CA ASN A 248 26.49 5.39 -4.08
C ASN A 248 26.36 6.84 -3.61
N GLN A 249 25.12 7.32 -3.43
CA GLN A 249 24.88 8.66 -2.88
C GLN A 249 25.43 8.77 -1.45
N GLN A 250 25.15 7.79 -0.59
CA GLN A 250 25.66 7.79 0.79
C GLN A 250 27.18 7.78 0.84
N LYS A 251 27.87 7.06 -0.07
CA LYS A 251 29.34 7.10 -0.19
C LYS A 251 29.83 8.52 -0.51
N ILE A 252 29.16 9.23 -1.42
CA ILE A 252 29.51 10.61 -1.77
C ILE A 252 29.32 11.52 -0.57
N ASP A 253 28.19 11.40 0.12
CA ASP A 253 27.86 12.24 1.29
C ASP A 253 28.87 12.03 2.43
N LEU A 254 29.24 10.79 2.73
CA LEU A 254 30.27 10.44 3.73
C LEU A 254 31.65 10.98 3.38
N ASN A 255 31.98 11.14 2.11
CA ASN A 255 33.28 11.67 1.67
C ASN A 255 33.30 13.19 1.59
N SER A 256 32.16 13.84 1.32
CA SER A 256 32.04 15.29 1.19
C SER A 256 31.86 16.02 2.52
N LYS A 257 31.89 15.32 3.66
CA LYS A 257 31.57 15.85 5.01
C LYS A 257 30.18 16.50 5.10
N ARG A 258 29.26 16.16 4.22
CA ARG A 258 27.83 16.50 4.35
C ARG A 258 27.22 15.55 5.38
N GLU A 259 27.48 15.83 6.65
CA GLU A 259 27.28 14.91 7.79
C GLU A 259 25.86 14.82 8.31
N LYS A 260 24.89 15.49 7.72
CA LYS A 260 23.48 15.35 8.15
C LYS A 260 22.80 14.17 7.44
N ILE A 261 23.11 12.97 7.91
CA ILE A 261 22.21 11.84 7.72
C ILE A 261 21.22 11.92 8.87
N ASP A 262 20.01 12.37 8.59
CA ASP A 262 18.92 12.40 9.56
C ASP A 262 18.35 10.96 9.71
N PHE A 263 19.05 10.17 10.52
CA PHE A 263 18.65 8.81 10.83
C PHE A 263 18.38 8.69 12.33
N ASN A 264 17.15 8.36 12.67
CA ASN A 264 16.77 8.08 14.05
C ASN A 264 15.99 6.76 14.09
N CYS A 265 16.45 5.81 14.89
CA CYS A 265 15.74 4.55 15.10
C CYS A 265 14.37 4.69 15.81
N GLN A 266 14.04 5.86 16.30
CA GLN A 266 12.79 6.16 17.01
C GLN A 266 11.77 6.92 16.14
N ASN A 267 12.11 7.23 14.89
CA ASN A 267 11.22 7.93 13.94
C ASN A 267 10.79 6.99 12.80
#